data_03879f75cedffd4d3b36eeec3e2d2ee9
#
_entry.id   03879f75cedffd4d3b36eeec3e2d2ee9
#
_cell.length_a   1.000
_cell.length_b   1.000
_cell.length_c   1.000
_cell.angle_alpha   90.00
_cell.angle_beta   90.00
_cell.angle_gamma   90.00
#
_symmetry.space_group_name_H-M   'P 1'
#
loop_
_entity.id
_entity.type
_entity.pdbx_description
1 polymer ?
#
loop_
_entity_poly.entity_id
_entity_poly.type
_entity_poly.pdbx_seq_one_letter_code
_entity_poly.pdbx_strand_id
1 'polypeptide(L)'
;AVNTAMQAIDKIRDSSTSHERCSIIEVMGRNAGYIALWCGIASGAEDILIPERFDGNRPKLENELIESILEKKALGKKHHLIINAEGVGHSYGMAKRIEQATGVETRASILGHMQRGGNPTAKDRVYASTMGAMAVDLLCQGKTNRVVGYKNGQFIDFDIEEALAMKKTIPAYQYDVAKTLAL
;
A
#
# COMPACT_ATOMS: atom_id res chain seq x y z
N ALA A 1 -10.71 -1.97 0.57
CA ALA A 1 -9.52 -2.08 -0.29
C ALA A 1 -8.37 -2.80 0.42
N VAL A 2 -7.92 -2.34 1.61
CA VAL A 2 -6.79 -2.97 2.34
C VAL A 2 -7.07 -4.44 2.65
N ASN A 3 -8.21 -4.75 3.25
CA ASN A 3 -8.54 -6.15 3.60
C ASN A 3 -8.68 -7.06 2.38
N THR A 4 -9.20 -6.53 1.26
CA THR A 4 -9.26 -7.28 0.00
C THR A 4 -7.86 -7.54 -0.55
N ALA A 5 -6.97 -6.54 -0.48
CA ALA A 5 -5.58 -6.72 -0.85
C ALA A 5 -4.88 -7.76 0.03
N MET A 6 -5.07 -7.71 1.36
CA MET A 6 -4.49 -8.69 2.29
C MET A 6 -4.91 -10.12 1.98
N GLN A 7 -6.19 -10.36 1.66
CA GLN A 7 -6.66 -11.70 1.26
C GLN A 7 -5.96 -12.24 0.00
N ALA A 8 -5.63 -11.36 -0.94
CA ALA A 8 -4.89 -11.74 -2.14
C ALA A 8 -3.40 -11.94 -1.82
N ILE A 9 -2.81 -11.04 -1.03
CA ILE A 9 -1.40 -11.10 -0.63
C ILE A 9 -1.11 -12.40 0.12
N ASP A 10 -1.95 -12.80 1.07
CA ASP A 10 -1.78 -14.03 1.84
C ASP A 10 -1.74 -15.27 0.93
N LYS A 11 -2.67 -15.36 -0.04
CA LYS A 11 -2.68 -16.46 -1.02
C LYS A 11 -1.44 -16.49 -1.91
N ILE A 12 -0.96 -15.33 -2.35
CA ILE A 12 0.25 -15.20 -3.18
C ILE A 12 1.48 -15.58 -2.34
N ARG A 13 1.56 -15.10 -1.10
CA ARG A 13 2.66 -15.40 -0.19
C ARG A 13 2.79 -16.88 0.10
N ASP A 14 1.69 -17.57 0.38
CA ASP A 14 1.69 -19.03 0.63
C ASP A 14 2.26 -19.78 -0.59
N SER A 15 1.83 -19.39 -1.80
CA SER A 15 2.36 -19.93 -3.04
C SER A 15 3.85 -19.62 -3.24
N SER A 16 4.26 -18.38 -2.93
CA SER A 16 5.64 -17.92 -3.12
C SER A 16 6.62 -18.61 -2.16
N THR A 17 6.19 -18.84 -0.93
CA THR A 17 6.98 -19.54 0.10
C THR A 17 7.27 -20.97 -0.33
N SER A 18 6.28 -21.66 -0.92
CA SER A 18 6.43 -23.05 -1.38
C SER A 18 7.41 -23.19 -2.55
N HIS A 19 7.65 -22.13 -3.30
CA HIS A 19 8.43 -22.16 -4.54
C HIS A 19 9.73 -21.33 -4.48
N GLU A 20 10.07 -20.79 -3.32
CA GLU A 20 11.29 -19.98 -3.11
C GLU A 20 11.42 -18.81 -4.10
N ARG A 21 10.32 -18.05 -4.30
CA ARG A 21 10.21 -16.97 -5.30
C ARG A 21 10.24 -15.59 -4.68
N CYS A 22 10.59 -14.61 -5.49
CA CYS A 22 10.31 -13.22 -5.23
C CYS A 22 8.92 -12.85 -5.81
N SER A 23 8.06 -12.24 -5.00
CA SER A 23 6.74 -11.76 -5.43
C SER A 23 6.64 -10.26 -5.30
N ILE A 24 6.31 -9.58 -6.40
CA ILE A 24 5.98 -8.16 -6.43
C ILE A 24 4.47 -8.05 -6.53
N ILE A 25 3.83 -7.48 -5.50
CA ILE A 25 2.38 -7.29 -5.50
C ILE A 25 2.09 -5.80 -5.62
N GLU A 26 1.50 -5.41 -6.75
CA GLU A 26 1.10 -4.04 -7.00
C GLU A 26 -0.30 -3.80 -6.44
N VAL A 27 -0.42 -2.79 -5.58
CA VAL A 27 -1.66 -2.38 -4.96
C VAL A 27 -2.07 -0.98 -5.41
N MET A 28 -3.37 -0.73 -5.42
CA MET A 28 -3.94 0.58 -5.73
C MET A 28 -3.53 1.63 -4.69
N GLY A 29 -3.72 2.89 -5.03
CA GLY A 29 -3.46 4.04 -4.15
C GLY A 29 -3.24 5.33 -4.95
N ARG A 30 -3.27 5.24 -6.30
CA ARG A 30 -2.97 6.34 -7.22
C ARG A 30 -1.59 6.92 -6.89
N ASN A 31 -1.51 8.17 -6.45
CA ASN A 31 -0.26 8.86 -6.10
C ASN A 31 0.04 8.81 -4.60
N ALA A 32 -0.55 7.86 -3.85
CA ALA A 32 -0.40 7.73 -2.41
C ALA A 32 -0.09 6.29 -2.00
N GLY A 33 0.90 6.12 -1.13
CA GLY A 33 1.41 4.83 -0.68
C GLY A 33 0.72 4.24 0.56
N TYR A 34 -0.41 4.79 1.04
CA TYR A 34 -1.05 4.32 2.28
C TYR A 34 -1.46 2.86 2.25
N ILE A 35 -2.08 2.41 1.15
CA ILE A 35 -2.50 1.02 1.01
C ILE A 35 -1.28 0.11 0.96
N ALA A 36 -0.28 0.48 0.18
CA ALA A 36 0.97 -0.29 0.08
C ALA A 36 1.67 -0.41 1.43
N LEU A 37 1.78 0.68 2.18
CA LEU A 37 2.40 0.69 3.50
C LEU A 37 1.64 -0.20 4.50
N TRP A 38 0.30 -0.09 4.56
CA TRP A 38 -0.51 -0.90 5.45
C TRP A 38 -0.45 -2.39 5.09
N CYS A 39 -0.55 -2.71 3.81
CA CYS A 39 -0.42 -4.09 3.35
C CYS A 39 0.98 -4.65 3.62
N GLY A 40 2.03 -3.85 3.38
CA GLY A 40 3.40 -4.27 3.60
C GLY A 40 3.71 -4.55 5.07
N ILE A 41 3.29 -3.65 5.98
CA ILE A 41 3.43 -3.88 7.42
C ILE A 41 2.65 -5.12 7.85
N ALA A 42 1.38 -5.23 7.43
CA ALA A 42 0.50 -6.33 7.85
C ALA A 42 0.95 -7.70 7.31
N SER A 43 1.61 -7.74 6.14
CA SER A 43 2.15 -8.98 5.55
C SER A 43 3.59 -9.29 5.94
N GLY A 44 4.29 -8.36 6.60
CA GLY A 44 5.72 -8.49 6.87
C GLY A 44 6.56 -8.49 5.59
N ALA A 45 6.17 -7.66 4.62
CA ALA A 45 6.89 -7.56 3.35
C ALA A 45 8.32 -7.05 3.56
N GLU A 46 9.25 -7.62 2.80
CA GLU A 46 10.67 -7.26 2.85
C GLU A 46 10.95 -5.87 2.29
N ASP A 47 10.16 -5.44 1.29
CA ASP A 47 10.27 -4.11 0.72
C ASP A 47 8.89 -3.52 0.42
N ILE A 48 8.74 -2.22 0.67
CA ILE A 48 7.51 -1.48 0.43
C ILE A 48 7.84 -0.23 -0.38
N LEU A 49 7.34 -0.20 -1.61
CA LEU A 49 7.61 0.88 -2.55
C LEU A 49 6.42 1.84 -2.58
N ILE A 50 6.66 3.09 -2.22
CA ILE A 50 5.63 4.13 -2.15
C ILE A 50 6.06 5.40 -2.91
N PRO A 51 5.11 6.10 -3.55
CA PRO A 51 5.41 7.31 -4.33
C PRO A 51 6.09 8.39 -3.50
N GLU A 52 5.74 8.52 -2.21
CA GLU A 52 6.28 9.54 -1.30
C GLU A 52 7.77 9.39 -1.01
N ARG A 53 8.35 8.23 -1.33
CA ARG A 53 9.78 7.93 -1.15
C ARG A 53 10.50 7.64 -2.47
N PHE A 54 9.78 7.62 -3.57
CA PHE A 54 10.34 7.39 -4.89
C PHE A 54 10.83 8.70 -5.50
N ASP A 55 12.14 8.83 -5.68
CA ASP A 55 12.80 10.02 -6.25
C ASP A 55 12.72 10.11 -7.79
N GLY A 56 12.02 9.17 -8.44
CA GLY A 56 11.93 9.06 -9.90
C GLY A 56 13.08 8.27 -10.53
N ASN A 57 14.11 7.94 -9.77
CA ASN A 57 15.27 7.19 -10.28
C ASN A 57 15.03 5.68 -10.21
N ARG A 58 14.33 5.16 -11.21
CA ARG A 58 13.99 3.73 -11.29
C ARG A 58 15.21 2.79 -11.31
N PRO A 59 16.26 3.03 -12.10
CA PRO A 59 17.45 2.19 -12.08
C PRO A 59 18.08 2.08 -10.69
N LYS A 60 18.12 3.16 -9.93
CA LYS A 60 18.63 3.17 -8.56
C LYS A 60 17.76 2.30 -7.65
N LEU A 61 16.43 2.50 -7.67
CA LEU A 61 15.49 1.71 -6.90
C LEU A 61 15.62 0.20 -7.19
N GLU A 62 15.68 -0.17 -8.46
CA GLU A 62 15.81 -1.57 -8.86
C GLU A 62 17.15 -2.18 -8.44
N ASN A 63 18.25 -1.42 -8.47
CA ASN A 63 19.54 -1.89 -7.97
C ASN A 63 19.52 -2.10 -6.45
N GLU A 64 18.92 -1.17 -5.68
CA GLU A 64 18.75 -1.32 -4.22
C GLU A 64 17.95 -2.58 -3.87
N LEU A 65 16.88 -2.89 -4.62
CA LEU A 65 16.11 -4.12 -4.46
C LEU A 65 16.92 -5.37 -4.78
N ILE A 66 17.69 -5.35 -5.87
CA ILE A 66 18.55 -6.46 -6.27
C ILE A 66 19.60 -6.75 -5.18
N GLU A 67 20.25 -5.73 -4.65
CA GLU A 67 21.21 -5.85 -3.55
C GLU A 67 20.54 -6.44 -2.30
N SER A 68 19.39 -5.90 -1.87
CA SER A 68 18.60 -6.42 -0.74
C SER A 68 18.24 -7.89 -0.90
N ILE A 69 17.78 -8.31 -2.09
CA ILE A 69 17.42 -9.69 -2.36
C ILE A 69 18.64 -10.62 -2.28
N LEU A 70 19.78 -10.21 -2.86
CA LEU A 70 21.01 -11.00 -2.83
C LEU A 70 21.57 -11.16 -1.42
N GLU A 71 21.57 -10.08 -0.62
CA GLU A 71 22.00 -10.11 0.78
C GLU A 71 21.13 -11.06 1.62
N LYS A 72 19.80 -10.94 1.50
CA LYS A 72 18.86 -11.79 2.24
C LYS A 72 18.92 -13.25 1.80
N LYS A 73 19.14 -13.50 0.51
CA LYS A 73 19.38 -14.84 -0.03
C LYS A 73 20.66 -15.46 0.55
N ALA A 74 21.74 -14.69 0.68
CA ALA A 74 22.99 -15.13 1.31
C ALA A 74 22.79 -15.48 2.80
N LEU A 75 21.84 -14.84 3.49
CA LEU A 75 21.43 -15.17 4.85
C LEU A 75 20.46 -16.35 4.96
N GLY A 76 20.17 -17.02 3.85
CA GLY A 76 19.31 -18.21 3.81
C GLY A 76 17.82 -17.92 3.66
N LYS A 77 17.43 -16.67 3.37
CA LYS A 77 16.02 -16.32 3.12
C LYS A 77 15.57 -16.89 1.78
N LYS A 78 14.49 -17.65 1.79
CA LYS A 78 14.04 -18.43 0.63
C LYS A 78 13.00 -17.72 -0.24
N HIS A 79 12.28 -16.73 0.31
CA HIS A 79 11.27 -15.97 -0.41
C HIS A 79 11.45 -14.47 -0.15
N HIS A 80 10.93 -13.65 -1.05
CA HIS A 80 10.98 -12.20 -0.94
C HIS A 80 9.64 -11.60 -1.39
N LEU A 81 9.02 -10.79 -0.55
CA LEU A 81 7.76 -10.13 -0.83
C LEU A 81 7.96 -8.62 -0.94
N ILE A 82 7.61 -8.07 -2.08
CA ILE A 82 7.66 -6.64 -2.35
C ILE A 82 6.23 -6.14 -2.54
N ILE A 83 5.80 -5.19 -1.74
CA ILE A 83 4.53 -4.48 -1.96
C ILE A 83 4.83 -3.18 -2.69
N ASN A 84 4.29 -3.06 -3.91
CA ASN A 84 4.51 -1.92 -4.79
C ASN A 84 3.23 -1.08 -4.91
N ALA A 85 3.29 0.21 -4.63
CA ALA A 85 2.18 1.11 -4.92
C ALA A 85 2.08 1.37 -6.44
N GLU A 86 0.87 1.41 -7.00
CA GLU A 86 0.66 1.70 -8.43
C GLU A 86 1.27 3.03 -8.88
N GLY A 87 1.43 4.00 -7.95
CA GLY A 87 2.07 5.29 -8.24
C GLY A 87 3.59 5.19 -8.49
N VAL A 88 4.24 4.14 -8.01
CA VAL A 88 5.61 3.76 -8.41
C VAL A 88 5.56 2.95 -9.70
N GLY A 89 4.63 2.00 -9.81
CA GLY A 89 4.34 1.23 -11.01
C GLY A 89 5.48 0.33 -11.50
N HIS A 90 5.41 -0.05 -12.78
CA HIS A 90 6.45 -0.81 -13.50
C HIS A 90 6.73 -2.23 -12.96
N SER A 91 5.78 -2.83 -12.25
CA SER A 91 5.97 -4.12 -11.56
C SER A 91 6.46 -5.25 -12.47
N TYR A 92 5.94 -5.37 -13.69
CA TYR A 92 6.39 -6.41 -14.62
C TYR A 92 7.83 -6.21 -15.11
N GLY A 93 8.21 -4.96 -15.43
CA GLY A 93 9.58 -4.65 -15.85
C GLY A 93 10.58 -4.86 -14.71
N MET A 94 10.21 -4.46 -13.52
CA MET A 94 10.97 -4.66 -12.29
C MET A 94 11.17 -6.16 -11.99
N ALA A 95 10.11 -6.96 -12.09
CA ALA A 95 10.19 -8.41 -11.90
C ALA A 95 11.20 -9.06 -12.87
N LYS A 96 11.10 -8.72 -14.16
CA LYS A 96 12.02 -9.23 -15.18
C LYS A 96 13.47 -8.85 -14.90
N ARG A 97 13.72 -7.61 -14.50
CA ARG A 97 15.06 -7.14 -14.18
C ARG A 97 15.65 -7.80 -12.95
N ILE A 98 14.86 -7.94 -11.88
CA ILE A 98 15.28 -8.63 -10.66
C ILE A 98 15.63 -10.10 -10.97
N GLU A 99 14.77 -10.82 -11.69
CA GLU A 99 15.01 -12.21 -12.07
C GLU A 99 16.30 -12.36 -12.88
N GLN A 100 16.52 -11.49 -13.87
CA GLN A 100 17.75 -11.50 -14.67
C GLN A 100 19.02 -11.24 -13.87
N ALA A 101 18.96 -10.37 -12.86
CA ALA A 101 20.12 -9.97 -12.08
C ALA A 101 20.43 -10.94 -10.92
N THR A 102 19.40 -11.54 -10.31
CA THR A 102 19.55 -12.36 -9.09
C THR A 102 19.46 -13.86 -9.34
N GLY A 103 18.91 -14.26 -10.49
CA GLY A 103 18.55 -15.66 -10.78
C GLY A 103 17.41 -16.18 -9.90
N VAL A 104 16.72 -15.32 -9.15
CA VAL A 104 15.54 -15.67 -8.35
C VAL A 104 14.30 -15.51 -9.21
N GLU A 105 13.51 -16.57 -9.37
CA GLU A 105 12.23 -16.48 -10.09
C GLU A 105 11.38 -15.39 -9.47
N THR A 106 11.00 -14.39 -10.27
CA THR A 106 10.30 -13.20 -9.79
C THR A 106 8.98 -13.01 -10.54
N ARG A 107 7.89 -12.93 -9.81
CA ARG A 107 6.54 -12.78 -10.34
C ARG A 107 5.92 -11.45 -9.91
N ALA A 108 5.30 -10.75 -10.84
CA ALA A 108 4.50 -9.57 -10.54
C ALA A 108 3.01 -9.90 -10.62
N SER A 109 2.26 -9.45 -9.61
CA SER A 109 0.79 -9.57 -9.54
C SER A 109 0.20 -8.19 -9.31
N ILE A 110 -0.58 -7.70 -10.27
CA ILE A 110 -1.27 -6.41 -10.17
C ILE A 110 -2.70 -6.67 -9.72
N LEU A 111 -3.05 -6.25 -8.50
CA LEU A 111 -4.38 -6.50 -7.94
C LEU A 111 -5.45 -5.63 -8.61
N GLY A 112 -5.13 -4.39 -8.96
CA GLY A 112 -6.01 -3.50 -9.69
C GLY A 112 -7.40 -3.36 -9.08
N HIS A 113 -8.42 -3.33 -9.93
CA HIS A 113 -9.82 -3.08 -9.55
C HIS A 113 -10.43 -4.13 -8.61
N MET A 114 -9.84 -5.32 -8.47
CA MET A 114 -10.29 -6.31 -7.49
C MET A 114 -10.32 -5.73 -6.07
N GLN A 115 -9.42 -4.81 -5.75
CA GLN A 115 -9.37 -4.15 -4.45
C GLN A 115 -10.58 -3.25 -4.16
N ARG A 116 -11.34 -2.84 -5.17
CA ARG A 116 -12.56 -2.04 -5.02
C ARG A 116 -13.79 -2.90 -4.73
N GLY A 117 -13.70 -4.21 -4.96
CA GLY A 117 -14.75 -5.16 -4.68
C GLY A 117 -14.74 -5.65 -3.23
N GLY A 118 -15.68 -6.54 -2.94
CA GLY A 118 -15.86 -7.17 -1.63
C GLY A 118 -16.83 -6.43 -0.72
N ASN A 119 -17.12 -7.05 0.43
CA ASN A 119 -18.02 -6.48 1.42
C ASN A 119 -17.31 -5.40 2.25
N PRO A 120 -17.98 -4.28 2.55
CA PRO A 120 -17.45 -3.30 3.48
C PRO A 120 -17.28 -3.92 4.86
N THR A 121 -16.19 -3.53 5.54
CA THR A 121 -15.95 -3.94 6.92
C THR A 121 -16.91 -3.27 7.90
N ALA A 122 -16.98 -3.74 9.13
CA ALA A 122 -17.76 -3.07 10.18
C ALA A 122 -17.31 -1.59 10.34
N LYS A 123 -16.01 -1.34 10.27
CA LYS A 123 -15.45 0.02 10.33
C LYS A 123 -15.94 0.90 9.17
N ASP A 124 -15.90 0.38 7.94
CA ASP A 124 -16.39 1.10 6.77
C ASP A 124 -17.86 1.50 6.93
N ARG A 125 -18.71 0.57 7.42
CA ARG A 125 -20.14 0.79 7.62
C ARG A 125 -20.42 1.82 8.70
N VAL A 126 -19.77 1.72 9.86
CA VAL A 126 -19.92 2.66 10.96
C VAL A 126 -19.48 4.06 10.55
N TYR A 127 -18.32 4.17 9.88
CA TYR A 127 -17.80 5.45 9.42
C TYR A 127 -18.72 6.09 8.38
N ALA A 128 -19.17 5.32 7.40
CA ALA A 128 -20.09 5.82 6.36
C ALA A 128 -21.41 6.30 6.96
N SER A 129 -22.01 5.52 7.88
CA SER A 129 -23.27 5.89 8.53
C SER A 129 -23.13 7.16 9.39
N THR A 130 -22.05 7.25 10.18
CA THR A 130 -21.77 8.43 11.02
C THR A 130 -21.52 9.69 10.18
N MET A 131 -20.68 9.58 9.14
CA MET A 131 -20.41 10.69 8.24
C MET A 131 -21.66 11.11 7.45
N GLY A 132 -22.51 10.15 7.05
CA GLY A 132 -23.78 10.43 6.38
C GLY A 132 -24.76 11.19 7.27
N ALA A 133 -24.93 10.76 8.53
CA ALA A 133 -25.76 11.47 9.50
C ALA A 133 -25.25 12.90 9.74
N MET A 134 -23.95 13.06 9.97
CA MET A 134 -23.34 14.38 10.15
C MET A 134 -23.54 15.29 8.93
N ALA A 135 -23.45 14.76 7.72
CA ALA A 135 -23.69 15.54 6.50
C ALA A 135 -25.12 16.06 6.43
N VAL A 136 -26.12 15.25 6.80
CA VAL A 136 -27.53 15.66 6.88
C VAL A 136 -27.72 16.74 7.95
N ASP A 137 -27.13 16.57 9.13
CA ASP A 137 -27.21 17.56 10.21
C ASP A 137 -26.65 18.93 9.78
N LEU A 138 -25.52 18.92 9.06
CA LEU A 138 -24.92 20.14 8.51
C LEU A 138 -25.87 20.86 7.51
N LEU A 139 -26.51 20.07 6.64
CA LEU A 139 -27.51 20.62 5.70
C LEU A 139 -28.73 21.20 6.44
N CYS A 140 -29.23 20.51 7.47
CA CYS A 140 -30.32 21.02 8.32
C CYS A 140 -29.95 22.35 9.05
N GLN A 141 -28.66 22.55 9.34
CA GLN A 141 -28.14 23.80 9.89
C GLN A 141 -27.89 24.89 8.82
N GLY A 142 -28.23 24.62 7.56
CA GLY A 142 -28.00 25.55 6.44
C GLY A 142 -26.53 25.65 6.00
N LYS A 143 -25.66 24.75 6.47
CA LYS A 143 -24.25 24.69 6.07
C LYS A 143 -24.12 23.99 4.73
N THR A 144 -23.51 24.65 3.78
CA THR A 144 -23.19 24.11 2.44
C THR A 144 -21.69 24.08 2.21
N ASN A 145 -21.27 23.49 1.13
CA ASN A 145 -19.84 23.43 0.73
C ASN A 145 -18.93 22.75 1.78
N ARG A 146 -19.45 21.69 2.43
CA ARG A 146 -18.71 20.97 3.50
C ARG A 146 -18.27 19.59 3.05
N VAL A 147 -17.11 19.18 3.52
CA VAL A 147 -16.59 17.80 3.43
C VAL A 147 -16.59 17.21 4.84
N VAL A 148 -17.26 16.08 5.01
CA VAL A 148 -17.23 15.34 6.27
C VAL A 148 -16.12 14.29 6.20
N GLY A 149 -15.32 14.19 7.25
CA GLY A 149 -14.20 13.28 7.33
C GLY A 149 -13.93 12.75 8.73
N TYR A 150 -12.92 11.89 8.82
CA TYR A 150 -12.44 11.36 10.09
C TYR A 150 -10.95 11.71 10.25
N LYS A 151 -10.61 12.40 11.34
CA LYS A 151 -9.24 12.84 11.63
C LYS A 151 -8.99 12.82 13.14
N ASN A 152 -7.83 12.32 13.54
CA ASN A 152 -7.40 12.28 14.95
C ASN A 152 -8.43 11.67 15.92
N GLY A 153 -9.10 10.60 15.52
CA GLY A 153 -10.08 9.93 16.36
C GLY A 153 -11.49 10.53 16.34
N GLN A 154 -11.74 11.60 15.57
CA GLN A 154 -13.00 12.34 15.57
C GLN A 154 -13.58 12.48 14.16
N PHE A 155 -14.91 12.50 14.08
CA PHE A 155 -15.62 12.92 12.88
C PHE A 155 -15.71 14.43 12.89
N ILE A 156 -15.29 15.05 11.81
CA ILE A 156 -15.19 16.51 11.67
C ILE A 156 -15.63 16.93 10.27
N ASP A 157 -15.97 18.19 10.12
CA ASP A 157 -16.26 18.78 8.84
C ASP A 157 -15.30 19.92 8.51
N PHE A 158 -15.04 20.11 7.24
CA PHE A 158 -14.20 21.17 6.70
C PHE A 158 -14.91 21.89 5.56
N ASP A 159 -14.51 23.11 5.29
CA ASP A 159 -14.79 23.73 4.01
C ASP A 159 -14.13 22.91 2.88
N ILE A 160 -14.79 22.83 1.70
CA ILE A 160 -14.30 21.99 0.61
C ILE A 160 -12.94 22.46 0.08
N GLU A 161 -12.71 23.78 0.00
CA GLU A 161 -11.44 24.33 -0.48
C GLU A 161 -10.31 24.06 0.54
N GLU A 162 -10.61 24.21 1.82
CA GLU A 162 -9.70 23.86 2.89
C GLU A 162 -9.33 22.36 2.83
N ALA A 163 -10.33 21.50 2.68
CA ALA A 163 -10.13 20.06 2.60
C ALA A 163 -9.28 19.65 1.39
N LEU A 164 -9.48 20.29 0.24
CA LEU A 164 -8.71 20.05 -0.98
C LEU A 164 -7.25 20.54 -0.87
N ALA A 165 -7.02 21.60 -0.09
CA ALA A 165 -5.67 22.12 0.16
C ALA A 165 -4.87 21.29 1.17
N MET A 166 -5.51 20.39 1.93
CA MET A 166 -4.85 19.55 2.93
C MET A 166 -3.88 18.55 2.26
N LYS A 167 -2.62 18.59 2.68
CA LYS A 167 -1.64 17.58 2.29
C LYS A 167 -1.65 16.44 3.28
N LYS A 168 -1.80 15.23 2.80
CA LYS A 168 -1.58 14.02 3.60
C LYS A 168 -0.09 13.68 3.59
N THR A 169 0.44 13.36 4.76
CA THR A 169 1.82 12.87 4.90
C THR A 169 1.78 11.48 5.54
N ILE A 170 2.59 10.57 5.02
CA ILE A 170 2.79 9.27 5.66
C ILE A 170 3.65 9.49 6.91
N PRO A 171 3.20 9.03 8.09
CA PRO A 171 4.00 9.14 9.29
C PRO A 171 5.33 8.38 9.14
N ALA A 172 6.45 9.06 9.36
CA ALA A 172 7.78 8.46 9.26
C ALA A 172 7.91 7.18 10.11
N TYR A 173 7.37 7.20 11.32
CA TYR A 173 7.37 6.07 12.24
C TYR A 173 6.78 4.78 11.64
N GLN A 174 5.67 4.86 10.90
CA GLN A 174 5.08 3.67 10.27
C GLN A 174 6.00 3.05 9.21
N TYR A 175 6.72 3.89 8.48
CA TYR A 175 7.69 3.40 7.50
C TYR A 175 8.92 2.79 8.19
N ASP A 176 9.35 3.35 9.31
CA ASP A 176 10.47 2.81 10.09
C ASP A 176 10.12 1.45 10.71
N VAL A 177 8.86 1.27 11.19
CA VAL A 177 8.33 -0.04 11.62
C VAL A 177 8.40 -1.05 10.48
N ALA A 178 7.99 -0.67 9.26
CA ALA A 178 8.06 -1.55 8.11
C ALA A 178 9.49 -2.03 7.84
N LYS A 179 10.47 -1.12 7.90
CA LYS A 179 11.90 -1.48 7.75
C LYS A 179 12.40 -2.42 8.83
N THR A 180 11.95 -2.24 10.07
CA THR A 180 12.34 -3.11 11.19
C THR A 180 11.78 -4.53 11.03
N LEU A 181 10.59 -4.68 10.45
CA LEU A 181 9.95 -5.98 10.22
C LEU A 181 10.52 -6.73 9.00
N ALA A 182 11.22 -6.03 8.12
CA ALA A 182 11.78 -6.55 6.87
C ALA A 182 13.10 -7.36 7.04
N LEU A 183 13.50 -7.67 8.27
CA LEU A 183 14.74 -8.40 8.62
C LEU A 183 14.67 -9.90 8.29
#